data_bae80eab5c02d5a023bb7db636968e04
#
_entry.id   bae80eab5c02d5a023bb7db636968e04
#
_cell.length_a   1.000
_cell.length_b   1.000
_cell.length_c   1.000
_cell.angle_alpha   90.00
_cell.angle_beta   90.00
_cell.angle_gamma   90.00
#
_symmetry.space_group_name_H-M   'P 1'
#
loop_
_entity.id
_entity.type
_entity.pdbx_description
1 polymer ?
#
loop_
_entity_poly.entity_id
_entity_poly.type
_entity_poly.pdbx_seq_one_letter_code
_entity_poly.pdbx_strand_id
1 'polypeptide(L)'
;MSDKHNFDNSLNEVHQSVDVTVPKKGLRKFLPYIGPAYLVSVGYMDPGNWATDLQGGAQFGYKLIWVLLMSNLMALLLQSLSARLGIVRRRDLAQANRETYPPVVNFCLYVLAELAIAACDLAEVLGMAIGLHLLTGMSILAGVCITVGDTFLLLLLQRYGIRRMEAFIIVLVATIGASFIIEIILAQPVLSDIAAGFIPTPLHGEALYIAIGIIGATVMPHNLYLHSALVQTRKIKNDEAGIRRALKFNFIDTTIALNLAFFVNAAILILAAAAFYTTGQTDVARIEEAYKLLPAALGTKTAQIVFAVALIAAGQSSTITGTLAGQIVMEGYLRLRINPLIRRIITRLIAIVPAVLVILIYGNDKLDDLLVFSQVILSMQLGFAMIPL
;
A
#
# COMPACT_ATOMS: atom_id res chain seq x y z
N MET A 1 -12.91 31.70 -22.60
CA MET A 1 -13.40 31.88 -21.22
C MET A 1 -13.82 30.52 -20.61
N SER A 2 -13.05 29.42 -20.82
CA SER A 2 -13.46 28.06 -20.37
C SER A 2 -12.46 27.33 -19.44
N ASP A 3 -11.35 27.97 -19.02
CA ASP A 3 -10.29 27.26 -18.30
C ASP A 3 -10.26 27.45 -16.77
N LYS A 4 -11.13 28.28 -16.20
CA LYS A 4 -11.13 28.54 -14.75
C LYS A 4 -11.83 27.47 -13.89
N HIS A 5 -12.65 26.59 -14.48
CA HIS A 5 -13.38 25.54 -13.74
C HIS A 5 -12.63 24.23 -13.57
N ASN A 6 -11.44 24.08 -14.16
CA ASN A 6 -10.74 22.81 -14.23
C ASN A 6 -9.80 22.50 -13.04
N PHE A 7 -9.62 23.42 -12.08
CA PHE A 7 -8.73 23.23 -10.92
C PHE A 7 -9.42 22.79 -9.63
N ASP A 8 -10.75 22.65 -9.63
CA ASP A 8 -11.52 22.41 -8.40
C ASP A 8 -11.60 20.94 -7.98
N ASN A 9 -11.23 19.98 -8.84
CA ASN A 9 -11.30 18.56 -8.53
C ASN A 9 -9.95 17.89 -8.80
N SER A 10 -9.45 17.12 -7.83
CA SER A 10 -8.31 16.22 -8.04
C SER A 10 -8.74 15.05 -8.94
N LEU A 11 -7.80 14.49 -9.71
CA LEU A 11 -8.07 13.43 -10.69
C LEU A 11 -9.21 13.79 -11.67
N ASN A 12 -9.23 15.01 -12.18
CA ASN A 12 -10.31 15.52 -13.01
C ASN A 12 -10.65 14.63 -14.23
N GLU A 13 -9.66 13.95 -14.79
CA GLU A 13 -9.80 13.04 -15.94
C GLU A 13 -10.74 11.85 -15.65
N VAL A 14 -10.82 11.42 -14.41
CA VAL A 14 -11.62 10.27 -13.98
C VAL A 14 -12.73 10.65 -12.98
N HIS A 15 -12.89 11.95 -12.70
CA HIS A 15 -13.93 12.45 -11.81
C HIS A 15 -15.32 12.09 -12.34
N GLN A 16 -16.16 11.47 -11.50
CA GLN A 16 -17.53 11.01 -11.85
C GLN A 16 -17.60 10.13 -13.12
N SER A 17 -16.51 9.45 -13.50
CA SER A 17 -16.45 8.61 -14.70
C SER A 17 -17.26 7.31 -14.58
N VAL A 18 -17.58 6.87 -13.36
CA VAL A 18 -18.35 5.64 -13.10
C VAL A 18 -19.76 6.00 -12.60
N ASP A 19 -20.77 5.75 -13.41
CA ASP A 19 -22.15 6.03 -13.04
C ASP A 19 -22.72 4.94 -12.11
N VAL A 20 -23.07 5.34 -10.88
CA VAL A 20 -23.73 4.51 -9.87
C VAL A 20 -25.17 4.95 -9.58
N THR A 21 -25.69 5.90 -10.36
CA THR A 21 -27.05 6.44 -10.18
C THR A 21 -28.13 5.50 -10.70
N VAL A 22 -27.78 4.61 -11.65
CA VAL A 22 -28.73 3.66 -12.27
C VAL A 22 -28.94 2.47 -11.31
N PRO A 23 -30.18 2.22 -10.88
CA PRO A 23 -30.46 1.12 -9.97
C PRO A 23 -30.29 -0.24 -10.67
N LYS A 24 -29.43 -1.09 -10.12
CA LYS A 24 -29.26 -2.48 -10.53
C LYS A 24 -29.88 -3.41 -9.50
N LYS A 25 -30.34 -4.62 -9.91
CA LYS A 25 -30.95 -5.62 -9.02
C LYS A 25 -29.91 -6.63 -8.50
N GLY A 26 -30.16 -7.23 -7.32
CA GLY A 26 -29.32 -8.29 -6.75
C GLY A 26 -27.90 -7.84 -6.40
N LEU A 27 -26.93 -8.74 -6.48
CA LEU A 27 -25.50 -8.48 -6.23
C LEU A 27 -24.88 -7.47 -7.21
N ARG A 28 -25.48 -7.32 -8.41
CA ARG A 28 -25.05 -6.33 -9.40
C ARG A 28 -25.19 -4.88 -8.93
N LYS A 29 -25.94 -4.61 -7.82
CA LYS A 29 -26.01 -3.27 -7.20
C LYS A 29 -24.67 -2.83 -6.63
N PHE A 30 -23.88 -3.77 -6.13
CA PHE A 30 -22.62 -3.53 -5.45
C PHE A 30 -21.46 -3.30 -6.43
N LEU A 31 -21.42 -4.03 -7.56
CA LEU A 31 -20.33 -4.01 -8.53
C LEU A 31 -19.85 -2.61 -8.98
N PRO A 32 -20.72 -1.58 -9.20
CA PRO A 32 -20.25 -0.26 -9.59
C PRO A 32 -19.52 0.51 -8.48
N TYR A 33 -19.72 0.12 -7.21
CA TYR A 33 -19.07 0.74 -6.06
C TYR A 33 -17.72 0.08 -5.75
N ILE A 34 -17.50 -1.19 -6.14
CA ILE A 34 -16.23 -1.90 -5.98
C ILE A 34 -15.15 -1.19 -6.78
N GLY A 35 -13.99 -1.00 -6.16
CA GLY A 35 -12.77 -0.54 -6.82
C GLY A 35 -11.95 0.46 -6.02
N PRO A 36 -12.52 1.57 -5.49
CA PRO A 36 -11.74 2.54 -4.74
C PRO A 36 -10.96 1.93 -3.59
N ALA A 37 -11.62 1.10 -2.77
CA ALA A 37 -10.97 0.46 -1.64
C ALA A 37 -9.97 -0.64 -2.06
N TYR A 38 -10.19 -1.32 -3.18
CA TYR A 38 -9.19 -2.27 -3.71
C TYR A 38 -7.93 -1.56 -4.21
N LEU A 39 -8.06 -0.39 -4.86
CA LEU A 39 -6.90 0.43 -5.20
C LEU A 39 -6.13 0.85 -3.95
N VAL A 40 -6.83 1.24 -2.89
CA VAL A 40 -6.21 1.62 -1.61
C VAL A 40 -5.56 0.41 -0.94
N SER A 41 -6.22 -0.76 -0.92
CA SER A 41 -5.75 -1.95 -0.20
C SER A 41 -4.43 -2.51 -0.73
N VAL A 42 -4.09 -2.21 -1.98
CA VAL A 42 -2.81 -2.61 -2.57
C VAL A 42 -1.61 -2.01 -1.84
N GLY A 43 -1.72 -0.75 -1.44
CA GLY A 43 -0.68 -0.13 -0.63
C GLY A 43 -0.43 -0.88 0.68
N TYR A 44 -1.46 -1.53 1.24
CA TYR A 44 -1.35 -2.35 2.45
C TYR A 44 -0.64 -3.70 2.25
N MET A 45 -0.23 -4.03 1.04
CA MET A 45 0.47 -5.27 0.69
C MET A 45 1.78 -4.99 -0.05
N ASP A 46 2.33 -3.78 0.10
CA ASP A 46 3.56 -3.33 -0.55
C ASP A 46 4.81 -4.06 -0.03
N PRO A 47 5.96 -3.96 -0.69
CA PRO A 47 7.20 -4.56 -0.22
C PRO A 47 7.67 -4.09 1.15
N GLY A 48 7.25 -2.90 1.60
CA GLY A 48 7.52 -2.42 2.96
C GLY A 48 6.79 -3.24 4.02
N ASN A 49 5.52 -3.59 3.78
CA ASN A 49 4.79 -4.56 4.61
C ASN A 49 5.50 -5.92 4.62
N TRP A 50 5.99 -6.40 3.47
CA TRP A 50 6.72 -7.66 3.40
C TRP A 50 7.96 -7.66 4.30
N ALA A 51 8.77 -6.61 4.26
CA ALA A 51 9.98 -6.52 5.08
C ALA A 51 9.65 -6.52 6.58
N THR A 52 8.67 -5.72 7.00
CA THR A 52 8.28 -5.63 8.42
C THR A 52 7.62 -6.90 8.93
N ASP A 53 6.75 -7.54 8.12
CA ASP A 53 6.04 -8.75 8.52
C ASP A 53 6.96 -9.97 8.53
N LEU A 54 7.86 -10.08 7.54
CA LEU A 54 8.87 -11.13 7.46
C LEU A 54 9.83 -11.05 8.66
N GLN A 55 10.39 -9.87 8.91
CA GLN A 55 11.32 -9.65 10.03
C GLN A 55 10.61 -9.85 11.36
N GLY A 56 9.38 -9.34 11.49
CA GLY A 56 8.54 -9.54 12.68
C GLY A 56 8.26 -11.01 12.97
N GLY A 57 7.91 -11.78 11.95
CA GLY A 57 7.64 -13.21 12.07
C GLY A 57 8.89 -14.03 12.36
N ALA A 58 10.01 -13.77 11.66
CA ALA A 58 11.26 -14.49 11.83
C ALA A 58 11.90 -14.27 13.19
N GLN A 59 11.89 -13.03 13.70
CA GLN A 59 12.53 -12.68 14.98
C GLN A 59 11.64 -12.91 16.20
N PHE A 60 10.34 -12.63 16.10
CA PHE A 60 9.44 -12.62 17.25
C PHE A 60 8.32 -13.67 17.17
N GLY A 61 8.34 -14.50 16.14
CA GLY A 61 7.31 -15.51 15.93
C GLY A 61 5.93 -14.88 15.74
N TYR A 62 4.93 -15.40 16.40
CA TYR A 62 3.54 -14.93 16.26
C TYR A 62 3.21 -13.69 17.11
N LYS A 63 4.15 -13.16 17.90
CA LYS A 63 3.90 -12.10 18.91
C LYS A 63 3.41 -10.78 18.34
N LEU A 64 3.61 -10.50 17.03
CA LEU A 64 3.20 -9.24 16.42
C LEU A 64 1.88 -9.33 15.62
N ILE A 65 1.21 -10.48 15.61
CA ILE A 65 -0.11 -10.64 14.93
C ILE A 65 -1.15 -9.65 15.47
N TRP A 66 -1.18 -9.43 16.78
CA TRP A 66 -2.12 -8.46 17.37
C TRP A 66 -1.86 -7.02 16.91
N VAL A 67 -0.60 -6.67 16.60
CA VAL A 67 -0.24 -5.35 16.04
C VAL A 67 -0.84 -5.21 14.65
N LEU A 68 -0.71 -6.23 13.79
CA LEU A 68 -1.35 -6.26 12.48
C LEU A 68 -2.87 -6.09 12.57
N LEU A 69 -3.53 -6.83 13.48
CA LEU A 69 -4.97 -6.71 13.69
C LEU A 69 -5.37 -5.30 14.13
N MET A 70 -4.66 -4.74 15.11
CA MET A 70 -4.91 -3.38 15.61
C MET A 70 -4.72 -2.36 14.48
N SER A 71 -3.64 -2.49 13.69
CA SER A 71 -3.36 -1.63 12.54
C SER A 71 -4.46 -1.72 11.48
N ASN A 72 -4.98 -2.92 11.21
CA ASN A 72 -6.10 -3.10 10.27
C ASN A 72 -7.39 -2.45 10.78
N LEU A 73 -7.70 -2.56 12.07
CA LEU A 73 -8.87 -1.90 12.68
C LEU A 73 -8.73 -0.36 12.60
N MET A 74 -7.54 0.16 12.88
CA MET A 74 -7.25 1.58 12.74
C MET A 74 -7.37 2.03 11.26
N ALA A 75 -6.84 1.24 10.33
CA ALA A 75 -6.96 1.49 8.91
C ALA A 75 -8.44 1.51 8.44
N LEU A 76 -9.25 0.54 8.87
CA LEU A 76 -10.69 0.51 8.56
C LEU A 76 -11.41 1.77 9.03
N LEU A 77 -11.11 2.24 10.24
CA LEU A 77 -11.68 3.48 10.77
C LEU A 77 -11.28 4.69 9.93
N LEU A 78 -9.98 4.88 9.73
CA LEU A 78 -9.42 6.05 9.04
C LEU A 78 -9.82 6.09 7.56
N GLN A 79 -9.80 4.95 6.87
CA GLN A 79 -10.23 4.86 5.48
C GLN A 79 -11.75 5.11 5.33
N SER A 80 -12.55 4.69 6.30
CA SER A 80 -13.98 4.99 6.33
C SER A 80 -14.25 6.49 6.51
N LEU A 81 -13.48 7.18 7.36
CA LEU A 81 -13.55 8.63 7.53
C LEU A 81 -13.11 9.37 6.26
N SER A 82 -12.00 8.96 5.67
CA SER A 82 -11.48 9.51 4.42
C SER A 82 -12.49 9.39 3.27
N ALA A 83 -13.08 8.21 3.09
CA ALA A 83 -14.14 8.00 2.10
C ALA A 83 -15.38 8.85 2.39
N ARG A 84 -15.76 8.98 3.67
CA ARG A 84 -16.89 9.83 4.08
C ARG A 84 -16.63 11.29 3.72
N LEU A 85 -15.41 11.80 3.94
CA LEU A 85 -15.01 13.14 3.53
C LEU A 85 -15.23 13.32 2.02
N GLY A 86 -14.71 12.42 1.18
CA GLY A 86 -14.83 12.46 -0.27
C GLY A 86 -16.27 12.37 -0.77
N ILE A 87 -17.11 11.51 -0.15
CA ILE A 87 -18.50 11.31 -0.55
C ILE A 87 -19.41 12.49 -0.13
N VAL A 88 -19.24 12.99 1.11
CA VAL A 88 -20.15 13.98 1.68
C VAL A 88 -19.74 15.40 1.32
N ARG A 89 -18.44 15.73 1.52
CA ARG A 89 -17.92 17.08 1.28
C ARG A 89 -17.52 17.33 -0.18
N ARG A 90 -17.38 16.27 -0.99
CA ARG A 90 -16.88 16.35 -2.37
C ARG A 90 -15.51 17.03 -2.45
N ARG A 91 -14.69 16.81 -1.44
CA ARG A 91 -13.30 17.26 -1.34
C ARG A 91 -12.43 16.07 -0.97
N ASP A 92 -11.25 15.99 -1.54
CA ASP A 92 -10.23 15.11 -0.99
C ASP A 92 -9.59 15.74 0.26
N LEU A 93 -8.82 14.95 0.99
CA LEU A 93 -8.21 15.39 2.25
C LEU A 93 -7.26 16.58 2.05
N ALA A 94 -6.49 16.62 0.96
CA ALA A 94 -5.57 17.72 0.69
C ALA A 94 -6.31 19.03 0.39
N GLN A 95 -7.42 18.95 -0.36
CA GLN A 95 -8.30 20.09 -0.63
C GLN A 95 -8.97 20.58 0.65
N ALA A 96 -9.48 19.68 1.49
CA ALA A 96 -10.11 20.01 2.76
C ALA A 96 -9.13 20.71 3.70
N ASN A 97 -7.90 20.21 3.79
CA ASN A 97 -6.83 20.84 4.59
C ASN A 97 -6.51 22.23 4.08
N ARG A 98 -6.35 22.40 2.76
CA ARG A 98 -6.08 23.71 2.17
C ARG A 98 -7.18 24.72 2.44
N GLU A 99 -8.43 24.31 2.47
CA GLU A 99 -9.57 25.18 2.77
C GLU A 99 -9.66 25.55 4.26
N THR A 100 -9.08 24.72 5.15
CA THR A 100 -9.23 24.85 6.60
C THR A 100 -8.02 25.51 7.28
N TYR A 101 -6.80 25.16 6.85
CA TYR A 101 -5.57 25.59 7.51
C TYR A 101 -4.89 26.77 6.82
N PRO A 102 -4.09 27.58 7.55
CA PRO A 102 -3.32 28.67 6.97
C PRO A 102 -2.22 28.16 6.02
N PRO A 103 -1.74 28.99 5.07
CA PRO A 103 -0.80 28.57 4.02
C PRO A 103 0.48 27.90 4.53
N VAL A 104 1.03 28.34 5.65
CA VAL A 104 2.26 27.77 6.22
C VAL A 104 2.03 26.35 6.70
N VAL A 105 0.92 26.10 7.42
CA VAL A 105 0.55 24.74 7.88
C VAL A 105 0.28 23.83 6.67
N ASN A 106 -0.42 24.33 5.67
CA ASN A 106 -0.68 23.58 4.44
C ASN A 106 0.61 23.19 3.70
N PHE A 107 1.57 24.09 3.63
CA PHE A 107 2.86 23.79 3.02
C PHE A 107 3.63 22.74 3.84
N CYS A 108 3.63 22.82 5.16
CA CYS A 108 4.24 21.79 6.01
C CYS A 108 3.56 20.41 5.82
N LEU A 109 2.21 20.37 5.82
CA LEU A 109 1.47 19.13 5.59
C LEU A 109 1.74 18.55 4.20
N TYR A 110 1.85 19.41 3.18
CA TYR A 110 2.24 18.98 1.83
C TYR A 110 3.63 18.33 1.82
N VAL A 111 4.64 18.98 2.41
CA VAL A 111 6.01 18.44 2.46
C VAL A 111 6.04 17.09 3.20
N LEU A 112 5.34 17.00 4.34
CA LEU A 112 5.26 15.75 5.11
C LEU A 112 4.56 14.63 4.31
N ALA A 113 3.51 14.95 3.56
CA ALA A 113 2.84 13.97 2.69
C ALA A 113 3.74 13.51 1.53
N GLU A 114 4.50 14.42 0.90
CA GLU A 114 5.47 14.06 -0.15
C GLU A 114 6.63 13.21 0.39
N LEU A 115 7.10 13.47 1.63
CA LEU A 115 8.10 12.62 2.29
C LEU A 115 7.57 11.20 2.52
N ALA A 116 6.31 11.06 2.95
CA ALA A 116 5.68 9.74 3.09
C ALA A 116 5.56 9.01 1.74
N ILE A 117 5.16 9.72 0.69
CA ILE A 117 5.07 9.14 -0.66
C ILE A 117 6.45 8.71 -1.16
N ALA A 118 7.48 9.52 -0.95
CA ALA A 118 8.85 9.19 -1.34
C ALA A 118 9.39 7.96 -0.57
N ALA A 119 9.07 7.83 0.72
CA ALA A 119 9.43 6.66 1.53
C ALA A 119 8.72 5.38 1.04
N CYS A 120 7.44 5.49 0.64
CA CYS A 120 6.71 4.39 0.04
C CYS A 120 7.31 4.00 -1.34
N ASP A 121 7.57 4.99 -2.21
CA ASP A 121 8.15 4.77 -3.53
C ASP A 121 9.55 4.12 -3.46
N LEU A 122 10.33 4.45 -2.42
CA LEU A 122 11.59 3.79 -2.11
C LEU A 122 11.39 2.28 -1.84
N ALA A 123 10.41 1.93 -1.00
CA ALA A 123 10.09 0.53 -0.72
C ALA A 123 9.62 -0.22 -1.98
N GLU A 124 8.83 0.42 -2.83
CA GLU A 124 8.38 -0.14 -4.11
C GLU A 124 9.55 -0.43 -5.06
N VAL A 125 10.47 0.54 -5.21
CA VAL A 125 11.68 0.38 -6.05
C VAL A 125 12.53 -0.78 -5.56
N LEU A 126 12.82 -0.82 -4.26
CA LEU A 126 13.67 -1.86 -3.67
C LEU A 126 12.99 -3.23 -3.75
N GLY A 127 11.72 -3.34 -3.39
CA GLY A 127 10.98 -4.60 -3.45
C GLY A 127 10.90 -5.18 -4.85
N MET A 128 10.60 -4.35 -5.86
CA MET A 128 10.62 -4.79 -7.27
C MET A 128 12.01 -5.21 -7.72
N ALA A 129 13.05 -4.47 -7.36
CA ALA A 129 14.43 -4.79 -7.72
C ALA A 129 14.89 -6.10 -7.06
N ILE A 130 14.55 -6.32 -5.79
CA ILE A 130 14.80 -7.59 -5.07
C ILE A 130 14.03 -8.72 -5.76
N GLY A 131 12.73 -8.56 -6.03
CA GLY A 131 11.92 -9.57 -6.71
C GLY A 131 12.48 -9.96 -8.10
N LEU A 132 12.91 -8.98 -8.89
CA LEU A 132 13.58 -9.22 -10.17
C LEU A 132 14.92 -9.95 -9.99
N HIS A 133 15.72 -9.55 -9.01
CA HIS A 133 16.96 -10.24 -8.66
C HIS A 133 16.73 -11.71 -8.32
N LEU A 134 15.76 -11.99 -7.45
CA LEU A 134 15.43 -13.34 -7.00
C LEU A 134 14.93 -14.23 -8.16
N LEU A 135 14.16 -13.67 -9.08
CA LEU A 135 13.57 -14.43 -10.19
C LEU A 135 14.57 -14.66 -11.33
N THR A 136 15.43 -13.70 -11.64
CA THR A 136 16.27 -13.69 -12.85
C THR A 136 17.77 -13.79 -12.59
N GLY A 137 18.22 -13.55 -11.34
CA GLY A 137 19.65 -13.48 -10.98
C GLY A 137 20.35 -12.18 -11.38
N MET A 138 19.64 -11.17 -11.92
CA MET A 138 20.25 -9.88 -12.26
C MET A 138 20.69 -9.12 -11.00
N SER A 139 21.64 -8.18 -11.14
CA SER A 139 22.03 -7.34 -10.00
C SER A 139 20.86 -6.47 -9.53
N ILE A 140 20.77 -6.22 -8.21
CA ILE A 140 19.70 -5.36 -7.65
C ILE A 140 19.76 -3.95 -8.24
N LEU A 141 20.96 -3.42 -8.48
CA LEU A 141 21.15 -2.13 -9.15
C LEU A 141 20.51 -2.11 -10.56
N ALA A 142 20.68 -3.18 -11.34
CA ALA A 142 20.00 -3.30 -12.64
C ALA A 142 18.48 -3.37 -12.46
N GLY A 143 18.01 -4.10 -11.46
CA GLY A 143 16.59 -4.13 -11.09
C GLY A 143 16.05 -2.74 -10.77
N VAL A 144 16.74 -1.96 -9.94
CA VAL A 144 16.39 -0.56 -9.64
C VAL A 144 16.27 0.30 -10.90
N CYS A 145 17.21 0.18 -11.84
CA CYS A 145 17.13 0.90 -13.11
C CYS A 145 15.92 0.47 -13.96
N ILE A 146 15.59 -0.83 -13.98
CA ILE A 146 14.45 -1.36 -14.72
C ILE A 146 13.12 -0.85 -14.14
N THR A 147 13.02 -0.62 -12.83
CA THR A 147 11.80 -0.09 -12.22
C THR A 147 11.40 1.29 -12.73
N VAL A 148 12.31 2.05 -13.35
CA VAL A 148 11.95 3.30 -14.04
C VAL A 148 10.96 3.03 -15.19
N GLY A 149 11.06 1.86 -15.79
CA GLY A 149 10.18 1.44 -16.89
C GLY A 149 8.72 1.20 -16.48
N ASP A 150 8.43 0.96 -15.21
CA ASP A 150 7.06 0.79 -14.70
C ASP A 150 6.20 2.05 -14.89
N THR A 151 6.85 3.22 -14.93
CA THR A 151 6.22 4.51 -15.23
C THR A 151 5.45 4.46 -16.55
N PHE A 152 6.00 3.82 -17.55
CA PHE A 152 5.33 3.72 -18.86
C PHE A 152 4.12 2.78 -18.81
N LEU A 153 4.20 1.69 -18.05
CA LEU A 153 3.07 0.80 -17.80
C LEU A 153 1.92 1.53 -17.10
N LEU A 154 2.23 2.32 -16.08
CA LEU A 154 1.24 3.13 -15.37
C LEU A 154 0.53 4.11 -16.31
N LEU A 155 1.28 4.85 -17.14
CA LEU A 155 0.71 5.79 -18.09
C LEU A 155 -0.18 5.10 -19.13
N LEU A 156 0.21 3.89 -19.54
CA LEU A 156 -0.60 3.07 -20.43
C LEU A 156 -1.92 2.68 -19.77
N LEU A 157 -1.88 2.24 -18.51
CA LEU A 157 -3.07 1.88 -17.74
C LEU A 157 -4.01 3.07 -17.52
N GLN A 158 -3.45 4.25 -17.23
CA GLN A 158 -4.25 5.48 -17.07
C GLN A 158 -5.04 5.84 -18.34
N ARG A 159 -4.43 5.65 -19.53
CA ARG A 159 -5.11 5.87 -20.82
C ARG A 159 -6.32 4.95 -21.04
N TYR A 160 -6.32 3.76 -20.44
CA TYR A 160 -7.44 2.82 -20.55
C TYR A 160 -8.58 3.08 -19.56
N GLY A 161 -8.41 4.05 -18.65
CA GLY A 161 -9.42 4.48 -17.68
C GLY A 161 -9.45 3.67 -16.39
N ILE A 162 -10.09 4.26 -15.37
CA ILE A 162 -10.07 3.78 -13.98
C ILE A 162 -10.52 2.32 -13.82
N ARG A 163 -11.55 1.89 -14.56
CA ARG A 163 -12.10 0.53 -14.44
C ARG A 163 -11.12 -0.57 -14.88
N ARG A 164 -10.32 -0.32 -15.93
CA ARG A 164 -9.31 -1.29 -16.37
C ARG A 164 -8.14 -1.32 -15.40
N MET A 165 -7.78 -0.17 -14.84
CA MET A 165 -6.77 -0.07 -13.79
C MET A 165 -7.21 -0.82 -12.52
N GLU A 166 -8.46 -0.65 -12.06
CA GLU A 166 -9.03 -1.40 -10.94
C GLU A 166 -9.00 -2.92 -11.21
N ALA A 167 -9.37 -3.35 -12.42
CA ALA A 167 -9.33 -4.77 -12.80
C ALA A 167 -7.91 -5.34 -12.80
N PHE A 168 -6.93 -4.59 -13.32
CA PHE A 168 -5.53 -4.99 -13.30
C PHE A 168 -5.01 -5.16 -11.87
N ILE A 169 -5.33 -4.23 -10.99
CA ILE A 169 -5.00 -4.29 -9.57
C ILE A 169 -5.61 -5.52 -8.90
N ILE A 170 -6.89 -5.81 -9.15
CA ILE A 170 -7.55 -6.99 -8.57
C ILE A 170 -6.84 -8.29 -8.99
N VAL A 171 -6.36 -8.37 -10.22
CA VAL A 171 -5.58 -9.53 -10.69
C VAL A 171 -4.26 -9.64 -9.91
N LEU A 172 -3.53 -8.53 -9.70
CA LEU A 172 -2.29 -8.55 -8.92
C LEU A 172 -2.56 -8.96 -7.45
N VAL A 173 -3.59 -8.39 -6.82
CA VAL A 173 -4.00 -8.77 -5.45
C VAL A 173 -4.37 -10.25 -5.36
N ALA A 174 -5.10 -10.76 -6.34
CA ALA A 174 -5.44 -12.18 -6.41
C ALA A 174 -4.20 -13.06 -6.57
N THR A 175 -3.22 -12.61 -7.35
CA THR A 175 -1.93 -13.31 -7.52
C THR A 175 -1.18 -13.37 -6.19
N ILE A 176 -1.05 -12.25 -5.49
CA ILE A 176 -0.39 -12.19 -4.17
C ILE A 176 -1.12 -13.09 -3.17
N GLY A 177 -2.44 -12.96 -3.06
CA GLY A 177 -3.25 -13.76 -2.15
C GLY A 177 -3.16 -15.27 -2.43
N ALA A 178 -3.23 -15.67 -3.71
CA ALA A 178 -3.07 -17.08 -4.10
C ALA A 178 -1.68 -17.60 -3.76
N SER A 179 -0.63 -16.80 -3.95
CA SER A 179 0.74 -17.16 -3.60
C SER A 179 0.87 -17.49 -2.11
N PHE A 180 0.39 -16.61 -1.25
CA PHE A 180 0.48 -16.83 0.21
C PHE A 180 -0.44 -17.95 0.72
N ILE A 181 -1.60 -18.18 0.08
CA ILE A 181 -2.42 -19.36 0.40
C ILE A 181 -1.63 -20.66 0.14
N ILE A 182 -0.92 -20.72 -0.99
CA ILE A 182 -0.09 -21.89 -1.32
C ILE A 182 1.02 -22.08 -0.28
N GLU A 183 1.73 -20.99 0.07
CA GLU A 183 2.85 -21.03 1.00
C GLU A 183 2.41 -21.40 2.43
N ILE A 184 1.27 -20.89 2.91
CA ILE A 184 0.69 -21.23 4.22
C ILE A 184 0.27 -22.71 4.27
N ILE A 185 -0.32 -23.24 3.19
CA ILE A 185 -0.68 -24.66 3.11
C ILE A 185 0.57 -25.54 3.21
N LEU A 186 1.67 -25.12 2.59
CA LEU A 186 2.94 -25.84 2.63
C LEU A 186 3.63 -25.72 4.00
N ALA A 187 3.55 -24.55 4.64
CA ALA A 187 4.17 -24.27 5.94
C ALA A 187 3.50 -24.99 7.12
N GLN A 188 2.21 -25.35 7.00
CA GLN A 188 1.41 -26.05 8.02
C GLN A 188 1.58 -25.47 9.44
N PRO A 189 1.35 -24.15 9.66
CA PRO A 189 1.57 -23.52 10.94
C PRO A 189 0.64 -24.06 12.01
N VAL A 190 1.08 -24.05 13.26
CA VAL A 190 0.30 -24.50 14.41
C VAL A 190 -0.75 -23.46 14.77
N LEU A 191 -2.04 -23.80 14.62
CA LEU A 191 -3.17 -22.88 14.80
C LEU A 191 -3.29 -22.32 16.24
N SER A 192 -2.92 -23.10 17.27
CA SER A 192 -2.91 -22.63 18.66
C SER A 192 -1.93 -21.47 18.87
N ASP A 193 -0.79 -21.51 18.21
CA ASP A 193 0.27 -20.50 18.35
C ASP A 193 -0.13 -19.21 17.62
N ILE A 194 -0.78 -19.35 16.45
CA ILE A 194 -1.41 -18.22 15.75
C ILE A 194 -2.46 -17.55 16.66
N ALA A 195 -3.34 -18.35 17.27
CA ALA A 195 -4.38 -17.83 18.15
C ALA A 195 -3.80 -17.09 19.36
N ALA A 196 -2.70 -17.60 19.94
CA ALA A 196 -1.97 -16.93 21.03
C ALA A 196 -1.36 -15.59 20.58
N GLY A 197 -0.96 -15.47 19.31
CA GLY A 197 -0.41 -14.24 18.71
C GLY A 197 -1.38 -13.06 18.66
N PHE A 198 -2.70 -13.29 18.78
CA PHE A 198 -3.69 -12.23 18.88
C PHE A 198 -3.79 -11.60 20.28
N ILE A 199 -3.13 -12.17 21.29
CA ILE A 199 -3.12 -11.63 22.65
C ILE A 199 -2.06 -10.53 22.75
N PRO A 200 -2.45 -9.26 23.09
CA PRO A 200 -1.49 -8.17 23.22
C PRO A 200 -0.42 -8.47 24.28
N THR A 201 0.82 -8.26 23.93
CA THR A 201 1.99 -8.42 24.81
C THR A 201 2.80 -7.11 24.82
N PRO A 202 3.46 -6.77 25.96
CA PRO A 202 4.37 -5.63 26.01
C PRO A 202 5.49 -5.77 24.97
N LEU A 203 5.78 -4.69 24.25
CA LEU A 203 6.81 -4.64 23.24
C LEU A 203 7.93 -3.69 23.68
N HIS A 204 9.20 -4.14 23.55
CA HIS A 204 10.38 -3.37 23.92
C HIS A 204 11.47 -3.53 22.86
N GLY A 205 12.36 -2.52 22.76
CA GLY A 205 13.54 -2.58 21.87
C GLY A 205 13.14 -2.80 20.40
N GLU A 206 13.74 -3.79 19.76
CA GLU A 206 13.56 -4.08 18.34
C GLU A 206 12.13 -4.52 17.99
N ALA A 207 11.46 -5.27 18.87
CA ALA A 207 10.06 -5.64 18.66
C ALA A 207 9.14 -4.41 18.58
N LEU A 208 9.39 -3.38 19.38
CA LEU A 208 8.66 -2.11 19.31
C LEU A 208 8.99 -1.37 18.01
N TYR A 209 10.26 -1.34 17.59
CA TYR A 209 10.66 -0.70 16.34
C TYR A 209 9.97 -1.33 15.13
N ILE A 210 9.96 -2.67 15.04
CA ILE A 210 9.27 -3.39 13.96
C ILE A 210 7.75 -3.19 14.04
N ALA A 211 7.16 -3.18 15.25
CA ALA A 211 5.74 -2.90 15.41
C ALA A 211 5.36 -1.49 14.91
N ILE A 212 6.20 -0.47 15.15
CA ILE A 212 6.01 0.87 14.60
C ILE A 212 6.09 0.82 13.07
N GLY A 213 7.03 0.06 12.51
CA GLY A 213 7.12 -0.20 11.07
C GLY A 213 5.85 -0.84 10.51
N ILE A 214 5.34 -1.89 11.15
CA ILE A 214 4.07 -2.56 10.77
C ILE A 214 2.89 -1.58 10.77
N ILE A 215 2.78 -0.71 11.78
CA ILE A 215 1.71 0.32 11.83
C ILE A 215 1.84 1.26 10.63
N GLY A 216 3.04 1.78 10.35
CA GLY A 216 3.30 2.69 9.24
C GLY A 216 3.02 2.05 7.88
N ALA A 217 3.49 0.82 7.69
CA ALA A 217 3.27 0.02 6.50
C ALA A 217 1.78 -0.27 6.28
N THR A 218 1.06 -0.64 7.35
CA THR A 218 -0.35 -1.03 7.25
C THR A 218 -1.28 0.16 7.08
N VAL A 219 -1.10 1.28 7.82
CA VAL A 219 -2.09 2.38 7.78
C VAL A 219 -1.86 3.36 6.65
N MET A 220 -0.65 3.52 6.20
CA MET A 220 -0.21 4.38 5.08
C MET A 220 -0.92 5.73 4.97
N PRO A 221 -0.30 6.80 5.46
CA PRO A 221 -0.93 8.13 5.51
C PRO A 221 -1.36 8.68 4.15
N HIS A 222 -0.58 8.43 3.10
CA HIS A 222 -0.90 8.89 1.74
C HIS A 222 -2.14 8.20 1.15
N ASN A 223 -2.49 7.00 1.60
CA ASN A 223 -3.71 6.30 1.20
C ASN A 223 -5.00 6.97 1.73
N LEU A 224 -4.92 7.81 2.77
CA LEU A 224 -6.06 8.63 3.22
C LEU A 224 -6.39 9.70 2.19
N TYR A 225 -5.37 10.36 1.63
CA TYR A 225 -5.56 11.30 0.52
C TYR A 225 -6.13 10.59 -0.71
N LEU A 226 -5.56 9.44 -1.05
CA LEU A 226 -5.97 8.64 -2.21
C LEU A 226 -7.45 8.22 -2.12
N HIS A 227 -7.89 7.66 -0.99
CA HIS A 227 -9.25 7.15 -0.85
C HIS A 227 -10.29 8.26 -0.95
N SER A 228 -10.06 9.41 -0.28
CA SER A 228 -10.96 10.56 -0.33
C SER A 228 -11.16 11.12 -1.75
N ALA A 229 -10.17 10.98 -2.62
CA ALA A 229 -10.26 11.36 -4.02
C ALA A 229 -10.90 10.25 -4.89
N LEU A 230 -10.50 8.97 -4.69
CA LEU A 230 -10.99 7.85 -5.50
C LEU A 230 -12.50 7.63 -5.38
N VAL A 231 -13.11 7.86 -4.22
CA VAL A 231 -14.56 7.74 -4.08
C VAL A 231 -15.32 8.75 -4.93
N GLN A 232 -14.70 9.88 -5.30
CA GLN A 232 -15.26 10.90 -6.17
C GLN A 232 -15.26 10.53 -7.67
N THR A 233 -14.59 9.43 -8.03
CA THR A 233 -14.71 8.85 -9.38
C THR A 233 -16.11 8.29 -9.65
N ARG A 234 -16.90 8.06 -8.60
CA ARG A 234 -18.29 7.58 -8.67
C ARG A 234 -19.25 8.75 -8.78
N LYS A 235 -20.08 8.73 -9.84
CA LYS A 235 -21.19 9.68 -9.99
C LYS A 235 -22.35 9.25 -9.10
N ILE A 236 -22.49 9.92 -7.94
CA ILE A 236 -23.48 9.60 -6.90
C ILE A 236 -24.63 10.60 -6.99
N LYS A 237 -25.88 10.16 -6.74
CA LYS A 237 -27.02 11.08 -6.57
C LYS A 237 -26.79 11.98 -5.35
N ASN A 238 -27.12 13.28 -5.51
CA ASN A 238 -26.92 14.29 -4.45
C ASN A 238 -28.08 14.33 -3.42
N ASP A 239 -28.97 13.33 -3.45
CA ASP A 239 -30.00 13.18 -2.44
C ASP A 239 -29.47 12.40 -1.23
N GLU A 240 -30.11 12.53 -0.08
CA GLU A 240 -29.71 11.87 1.16
C GLU A 240 -29.66 10.34 1.00
N ALA A 241 -30.60 9.77 0.27
CA ALA A 241 -30.67 8.34 0.01
C ALA A 241 -29.48 7.83 -0.83
N GLY A 242 -29.06 8.63 -1.83
CA GLY A 242 -27.88 8.35 -2.67
C GLY A 242 -26.58 8.39 -1.87
N ILE A 243 -26.41 9.42 -1.03
CA ILE A 243 -25.26 9.57 -0.15
C ILE A 243 -25.18 8.42 0.86
N ARG A 244 -26.28 8.12 1.57
CA ARG A 244 -26.34 6.99 2.51
C ARG A 244 -26.02 5.65 1.84
N ARG A 245 -26.52 5.44 0.62
CA ARG A 245 -26.22 4.23 -0.17
C ARG A 245 -24.74 4.16 -0.53
N ALA A 246 -24.14 5.26 -0.99
CA ALA A 246 -22.74 5.33 -1.34
C ALA A 246 -21.85 5.03 -0.13
N LEU A 247 -22.13 5.64 1.02
CA LEU A 247 -21.42 5.38 2.28
C LEU A 247 -21.50 3.91 2.68
N LYS A 248 -22.71 3.30 2.62
CA LYS A 248 -22.88 1.88 2.96
C LYS A 248 -22.07 0.96 2.05
N PHE A 249 -22.15 1.15 0.73
CA PHE A 249 -21.44 0.28 -0.19
C PHE A 249 -19.93 0.52 -0.17
N ASN A 250 -19.47 1.75 0.03
CA ASN A 250 -18.07 2.04 0.21
C ASN A 250 -17.52 1.39 1.50
N PHE A 251 -18.27 1.45 2.61
CA PHE A 251 -17.85 0.79 3.85
C PHE A 251 -17.70 -0.73 3.66
N ILE A 252 -18.60 -1.38 2.93
CA ILE A 252 -18.51 -2.81 2.60
C ILE A 252 -17.29 -3.07 1.71
N ASP A 253 -17.06 -2.25 0.67
CA ASP A 253 -15.90 -2.33 -0.22
C ASP A 253 -14.60 -2.22 0.59
N THR A 254 -14.51 -1.21 1.44
CA THR A 254 -13.34 -0.97 2.31
C THR A 254 -13.11 -2.13 3.28
N THR A 255 -14.15 -2.63 3.92
CA THR A 255 -14.04 -3.75 4.86
C THR A 255 -13.54 -5.01 4.17
N ILE A 256 -14.06 -5.35 3.01
CA ILE A 256 -13.61 -6.53 2.27
C ILE A 256 -12.16 -6.37 1.80
N ALA A 257 -11.84 -5.23 1.18
CA ALA A 257 -10.52 -5.00 0.60
C ALA A 257 -9.40 -4.95 1.65
N LEU A 258 -9.61 -4.24 2.77
CA LEU A 258 -8.61 -4.14 3.84
C LEU A 258 -8.45 -5.44 4.63
N ASN A 259 -9.54 -6.21 4.85
CA ASN A 259 -9.39 -7.52 5.47
C ASN A 259 -8.66 -8.52 4.56
N LEU A 260 -8.84 -8.46 3.24
CA LEU A 260 -8.02 -9.26 2.32
C LEU A 260 -6.54 -8.90 2.44
N ALA A 261 -6.21 -7.61 2.51
CA ALA A 261 -4.83 -7.17 2.73
C ALA A 261 -4.28 -7.63 4.10
N PHE A 262 -5.09 -7.52 5.17
CA PHE A 262 -4.74 -8.04 6.48
C PHE A 262 -4.39 -9.54 6.44
N PHE A 263 -5.19 -10.35 5.76
CA PHE A 263 -4.91 -11.78 5.62
C PHE A 263 -3.61 -12.06 4.87
N VAL A 264 -3.26 -11.25 3.87
CA VAL A 264 -1.97 -11.36 3.16
C VAL A 264 -0.82 -11.04 4.12
N ASN A 265 -0.87 -9.93 4.83
CA ASN A 265 0.17 -9.53 5.78
C ASN A 265 0.31 -10.53 6.94
N ALA A 266 -0.82 -10.98 7.49
CA ALA A 266 -0.80 -12.03 8.50
C ALA A 266 -0.20 -13.33 7.97
N ALA A 267 -0.47 -13.68 6.70
CA ALA A 267 0.13 -14.86 6.08
C ALA A 267 1.65 -14.73 5.92
N ILE A 268 2.18 -13.56 5.57
CA ILE A 268 3.63 -13.29 5.50
C ILE A 268 4.27 -13.51 6.88
N LEU A 269 3.72 -12.86 7.91
CA LEU A 269 4.22 -12.98 9.28
C LEU A 269 4.14 -14.43 9.80
N ILE A 270 3.02 -15.11 9.58
CA ILE A 270 2.80 -16.49 9.98
C ILE A 270 3.76 -17.43 9.25
N LEU A 271 3.95 -17.23 7.94
CA LEU A 271 4.91 -18.00 7.14
C LEU A 271 6.33 -17.85 7.70
N ALA A 272 6.75 -16.62 7.96
CA ALA A 272 8.07 -16.33 8.53
C ALA A 272 8.24 -16.95 9.91
N ALA A 273 7.21 -16.87 10.77
CA ALA A 273 7.23 -17.49 12.08
C ALA A 273 7.32 -19.03 11.98
N ALA A 274 6.54 -19.65 11.14
CA ALA A 274 6.52 -21.10 10.96
C ALA A 274 7.80 -21.63 10.30
N ALA A 275 8.33 -20.92 9.30
CA ALA A 275 9.50 -21.38 8.54
C ALA A 275 10.82 -21.10 9.26
N PHE A 276 10.94 -20.00 10.00
CA PHE A 276 12.22 -19.52 10.52
C PHE A 276 12.28 -19.49 12.06
N TYR A 277 11.30 -18.85 12.71
CA TYR A 277 11.30 -18.73 14.18
C TYR A 277 11.25 -20.11 14.86
N THR A 278 10.35 -21.00 14.43
CA THR A 278 10.20 -22.33 15.02
C THR A 278 11.40 -23.24 14.78
N THR A 279 12.20 -22.96 13.75
CA THR A 279 13.44 -23.72 13.44
C THR A 279 14.69 -23.09 14.05
N GLY A 280 14.54 -22.00 14.84
CA GLY A 280 15.68 -21.31 15.49
C GLY A 280 16.49 -20.40 14.56
N GLN A 281 15.99 -20.13 13.34
CA GLN A 281 16.64 -19.24 12.36
C GLN A 281 16.12 -17.79 12.54
N THR A 282 16.32 -17.24 13.73
CA THR A 282 15.81 -15.91 14.09
C THR A 282 16.57 -14.74 13.45
N ASP A 283 17.74 -15.01 12.88
CA ASP A 283 18.57 -13.99 12.21
C ASP A 283 18.13 -13.73 10.75
N VAL A 284 17.10 -14.42 10.26
CA VAL A 284 16.53 -14.21 8.92
C VAL A 284 15.74 -12.89 8.93
N ALA A 285 16.47 -11.81 8.68
CA ALA A 285 15.90 -10.46 8.63
C ALA A 285 15.70 -9.96 7.19
N ARG A 286 16.22 -10.69 6.18
CA ARG A 286 16.26 -10.25 4.78
C ARG A 286 15.35 -11.06 3.89
N ILE A 287 14.65 -10.37 2.99
CA ILE A 287 13.77 -10.98 1.98
C ILE A 287 14.54 -12.00 1.12
N GLU A 288 15.81 -11.69 0.77
CA GLU A 288 16.66 -12.59 0.00
C GLU A 288 17.02 -13.88 0.75
N GLU A 289 17.26 -13.79 2.06
CA GLU A 289 17.53 -14.96 2.90
C GLU A 289 16.31 -15.84 3.04
N ALA A 290 15.14 -15.24 3.30
CA ALA A 290 13.87 -15.95 3.32
C ALA A 290 13.63 -16.73 2.02
N TYR A 291 13.81 -16.10 0.88
CA TYR A 291 13.71 -16.74 -0.43
C TYR A 291 14.63 -17.96 -0.57
N LYS A 292 15.90 -17.84 -0.15
CA LYS A 292 16.87 -18.95 -0.24
C LYS A 292 16.52 -20.12 0.69
N LEU A 293 15.89 -19.85 1.83
CA LEU A 293 15.54 -20.85 2.84
C LEU A 293 14.16 -21.50 2.60
N LEU A 294 13.28 -20.84 1.87
CA LEU A 294 11.92 -21.34 1.57
C LEU A 294 11.89 -22.79 1.03
N PRO A 295 12.75 -23.25 0.08
CA PRO A 295 12.73 -24.62 -0.40
C PRO A 295 13.06 -25.65 0.68
N ALA A 296 13.98 -25.32 1.59
CA ALA A 296 14.31 -26.21 2.70
C ALA A 296 13.18 -26.26 3.73
N ALA A 297 12.55 -25.10 4.01
CA ALA A 297 11.45 -24.99 4.95
C ALA A 297 10.13 -25.62 4.44
N LEU A 298 9.82 -25.43 3.15
CA LEU A 298 8.54 -25.84 2.55
C LEU A 298 8.63 -27.07 1.64
N GLY A 299 9.81 -27.65 1.49
CA GLY A 299 10.01 -28.88 0.71
C GLY A 299 9.88 -28.74 -0.82
N THR A 300 9.78 -27.52 -1.36
CA THR A 300 9.58 -27.27 -2.79
C THR A 300 10.24 -25.99 -3.31
N LYS A 301 10.86 -26.09 -4.50
CA LYS A 301 11.40 -24.93 -5.22
C LYS A 301 10.31 -24.02 -5.80
N THR A 302 9.08 -24.52 -5.96
CA THR A 302 7.96 -23.73 -6.46
C THR A 302 7.66 -22.56 -5.54
N ALA A 303 7.84 -22.71 -4.23
CA ALA A 303 7.66 -21.64 -3.25
C ALA A 303 8.54 -20.40 -3.57
N GLN A 304 9.79 -20.59 -3.98
CA GLN A 304 10.67 -19.49 -4.36
C GLN A 304 10.11 -18.67 -5.53
N ILE A 305 9.65 -19.34 -6.58
CA ILE A 305 9.11 -18.66 -7.77
C ILE A 305 7.85 -17.90 -7.40
N VAL A 306 6.96 -18.54 -6.65
CA VAL A 306 5.69 -17.97 -6.21
C VAL A 306 5.95 -16.74 -5.34
N PHE A 307 6.89 -16.81 -4.39
CA PHE A 307 7.30 -15.69 -3.55
C PHE A 307 7.84 -14.50 -4.37
N ALA A 308 8.79 -14.74 -5.29
CA ALA A 308 9.37 -13.67 -6.11
C ALA A 308 8.33 -13.02 -7.04
N VAL A 309 7.44 -13.81 -7.65
CA VAL A 309 6.35 -13.29 -8.49
C VAL A 309 5.38 -12.43 -7.66
N ALA A 310 5.03 -12.88 -6.45
CA ALA A 310 4.17 -12.12 -5.55
C ALA A 310 4.81 -10.80 -5.11
N LEU A 311 6.13 -10.80 -4.81
CA LEU A 311 6.86 -9.58 -4.45
C LEU A 311 6.90 -8.56 -5.59
N ILE A 312 7.14 -9.00 -6.83
CA ILE A 312 7.07 -8.12 -8.01
C ILE A 312 5.65 -7.57 -8.21
N ALA A 313 4.63 -8.42 -8.04
CA ALA A 313 3.24 -8.01 -8.16
C ALA A 313 2.87 -6.98 -7.06
N ALA A 314 3.37 -7.14 -5.84
CA ALA A 314 3.17 -6.21 -4.74
C ALA A 314 3.79 -4.84 -5.05
N GLY A 315 5.06 -4.79 -5.44
CA GLY A 315 5.73 -3.54 -5.82
C GLY A 315 5.07 -2.86 -7.02
N GLN A 316 4.72 -3.62 -8.07
CA GLN A 316 4.06 -3.06 -9.25
C GLN A 316 2.69 -2.48 -8.95
N SER A 317 1.90 -3.15 -8.13
CA SER A 317 0.56 -2.68 -7.77
C SER A 317 0.60 -1.45 -6.87
N SER A 318 1.49 -1.42 -5.87
CA SER A 318 1.67 -0.30 -4.97
C SER A 318 2.17 0.96 -5.69
N THR A 319 3.08 0.82 -6.66
CA THR A 319 3.57 1.91 -7.51
C THR A 319 2.43 2.71 -8.18
N ILE A 320 1.35 2.04 -8.59
CA ILE A 320 0.19 2.70 -9.19
C ILE A 320 -0.49 3.61 -8.16
N THR A 321 -0.70 3.11 -6.95
CA THR A 321 -1.41 3.84 -5.89
C THR A 321 -0.59 4.98 -5.33
N GLY A 322 0.72 4.80 -5.10
CA GLY A 322 1.65 5.84 -4.69
C GLY A 322 1.70 7.00 -5.68
N THR A 323 1.71 6.70 -6.99
CA THR A 323 1.68 7.74 -8.03
C THR A 323 0.39 8.55 -8.00
N LEU A 324 -0.77 7.89 -7.88
CA LEU A 324 -2.05 8.57 -7.80
C LEU A 324 -2.16 9.42 -6.53
N ALA A 325 -1.73 8.87 -5.39
CA ALA A 325 -1.73 9.59 -4.11
C ALA A 325 -0.92 10.88 -4.20
N GLY A 326 0.28 10.80 -4.77
CA GLY A 326 1.10 11.96 -4.96
C GLY A 326 0.51 12.98 -5.92
N GLN A 327 -0.17 12.58 -7.00
CA GLN A 327 -0.87 13.50 -7.89
C GLN A 327 -1.97 14.25 -7.11
N ILE A 328 -2.75 13.55 -6.30
CA ILE A 328 -3.82 14.12 -5.48
C ILE A 328 -3.26 15.12 -4.45
N VAL A 329 -2.19 14.74 -3.76
CA VAL A 329 -1.53 15.61 -2.76
C VAL A 329 -1.05 16.91 -3.38
N MET A 330 -0.37 16.83 -4.53
CA MET A 330 0.12 18.02 -5.24
C MET A 330 -1.02 18.90 -5.77
N GLU A 331 -2.01 18.30 -6.45
CA GLU A 331 -3.17 19.03 -6.99
C GLU A 331 -4.01 19.63 -5.86
N GLY A 332 -4.22 18.87 -4.78
CA GLY A 332 -5.02 19.27 -3.63
C GLY A 332 -4.41 20.44 -2.84
N TYR A 333 -3.14 20.37 -2.45
CA TYR A 333 -2.47 21.41 -1.66
C TYR A 333 -2.01 22.60 -2.49
N LEU A 334 -1.37 22.37 -3.65
CA LEU A 334 -0.68 23.44 -4.40
C LEU A 334 -1.50 23.97 -5.59
N ARG A 335 -2.59 23.33 -5.98
CA ARG A 335 -3.33 23.62 -7.23
C ARG A 335 -2.44 23.55 -8.47
N LEU A 336 -1.36 22.76 -8.40
CA LEU A 336 -0.45 22.57 -9.53
C LEU A 336 -0.81 21.30 -10.27
N ARG A 337 -0.91 21.39 -11.59
CA ARG A 337 -1.02 20.25 -12.50
C ARG A 337 0.24 20.15 -13.31
N ILE A 338 1.11 19.24 -12.93
CA ILE A 338 2.29 18.88 -13.70
C ILE A 338 1.92 17.64 -14.53
N ASN A 339 2.51 17.54 -15.71
CA ASN A 339 2.38 16.33 -16.51
C ASN A 339 2.68 15.09 -15.65
N PRO A 340 1.77 14.10 -15.55
CA PRO A 340 1.94 12.93 -14.69
C PRO A 340 3.27 12.19 -14.94
N LEU A 341 3.76 12.16 -16.18
CA LEU A 341 5.06 11.59 -16.53
C LEU A 341 6.22 12.31 -15.84
N ILE A 342 6.25 13.65 -15.94
CA ILE A 342 7.34 14.45 -15.34
C ILE A 342 7.32 14.30 -13.82
N ARG A 343 6.14 14.38 -13.24
CA ARG A 343 5.97 14.19 -11.79
C ARG A 343 6.48 12.82 -11.36
N ARG A 344 6.06 11.76 -12.04
CA ARG A 344 6.48 10.39 -11.72
C ARG A 344 7.98 10.20 -11.84
N ILE A 345 8.61 10.76 -12.87
CA ILE A 345 10.07 10.70 -13.02
C ILE A 345 10.76 11.39 -11.84
N ILE A 346 10.28 12.55 -11.41
CA ILE A 346 10.87 13.28 -10.28
C ILE A 346 10.75 12.46 -8.98
N THR A 347 9.56 11.97 -8.65
CA THR A 347 9.35 11.18 -7.43
C THR A 347 10.16 9.88 -7.47
N ARG A 348 10.24 9.23 -8.62
CA ARG A 348 11.04 8.02 -8.80
C ARG A 348 12.54 8.29 -8.63
N LEU A 349 13.04 9.40 -9.13
CA LEU A 349 14.43 9.79 -8.92
C LEU A 349 14.73 10.06 -7.45
N ILE A 350 13.81 10.71 -6.73
CA ILE A 350 13.94 10.96 -5.28
C ILE A 350 13.99 9.63 -4.52
N ALA A 351 13.24 8.61 -4.92
CA ALA A 351 13.26 7.28 -4.30
C ALA A 351 14.50 6.47 -4.69
N ILE A 352 14.93 6.54 -5.95
CA ILE A 352 16.08 5.78 -6.48
C ILE A 352 17.40 6.28 -5.89
N VAL A 353 17.59 7.58 -5.70
CA VAL A 353 18.86 8.14 -5.22
C VAL A 353 19.27 7.55 -3.86
N PRO A 354 18.42 7.52 -2.80
CA PRO A 354 18.77 6.85 -1.55
C PRO A 354 19.05 5.35 -1.73
N ALA A 355 18.26 4.65 -2.55
CA ALA A 355 18.46 3.23 -2.81
C ALA A 355 19.84 2.96 -3.44
N VAL A 356 20.20 3.71 -4.49
CA VAL A 356 21.50 3.58 -5.16
C VAL A 356 22.65 3.95 -4.23
N LEU A 357 22.52 5.01 -3.44
CA LEU A 357 23.56 5.40 -2.48
C LEU A 357 23.79 4.30 -1.43
N VAL A 358 22.72 3.70 -0.89
CA VAL A 358 22.85 2.60 0.07
C VAL A 358 23.52 1.38 -0.58
N ILE A 359 23.13 1.01 -1.80
CA ILE A 359 23.75 -0.10 -2.54
C ILE A 359 25.24 0.15 -2.80
N LEU A 360 25.63 1.37 -3.18
CA LEU A 360 27.02 1.71 -3.50
C LEU A 360 27.92 1.79 -2.25
N ILE A 361 27.36 2.22 -1.10
CA ILE A 361 28.14 2.42 0.14
C ILE A 361 28.19 1.14 0.98
N TYR A 362 27.07 0.44 1.13
CA TYR A 362 26.90 -0.67 2.05
C TYR A 362 26.66 -2.03 1.35
N GLY A 363 26.60 -2.05 0.01
CA GLY A 363 26.20 -3.24 -0.72
C GLY A 363 24.70 -3.55 -0.54
N ASN A 364 24.35 -4.82 -0.72
CA ASN A 364 22.96 -5.27 -0.58
C ASN A 364 22.53 -5.52 0.87
N ASP A 365 23.47 -5.53 1.82
CA ASP A 365 23.22 -5.99 3.19
C ASP A 365 22.31 -5.07 4.01
N LYS A 366 22.16 -3.81 3.60
CA LYS A 366 21.34 -2.80 4.30
C LYS A 366 20.03 -2.44 3.62
N LEU A 367 19.64 -3.18 2.60
CA LEU A 367 18.43 -2.86 1.84
C LEU A 367 17.14 -3.12 2.62
N ASP A 368 17.09 -4.23 3.35
CA ASP A 368 15.93 -4.57 4.18
C ASP A 368 15.82 -3.64 5.38
N ASP A 369 16.94 -3.23 6.00
CA ASP A 369 16.95 -2.18 7.03
C ASP A 369 16.36 -0.86 6.49
N LEU A 370 16.70 -0.50 5.25
CA LEU A 370 16.18 0.69 4.58
C LEU A 370 14.68 0.55 4.27
N LEU A 371 14.23 -0.64 3.89
CA LEU A 371 12.80 -0.94 3.72
C LEU A 371 12.03 -0.73 5.02
N VAL A 372 12.47 -1.34 6.12
CA VAL A 372 11.82 -1.19 7.44
C VAL A 372 11.86 0.28 7.90
N PHE A 373 13.01 0.95 7.74
CA PHE A 373 13.15 2.36 8.10
C PHE A 373 12.18 3.27 7.34
N SER A 374 11.95 3.00 6.05
CA SER A 374 10.96 3.74 5.25
C SER A 374 9.56 3.63 5.84
N GLN A 375 9.18 2.47 6.41
CA GLN A 375 7.88 2.26 7.05
C GLN A 375 7.76 2.98 8.39
N VAL A 376 8.87 3.11 9.13
CA VAL A 376 8.92 3.93 10.35
C VAL A 376 8.68 5.42 10.01
N ILE A 377 9.24 5.92 8.91
CA ILE A 377 8.95 7.27 8.41
C ILE A 377 7.45 7.43 8.12
N LEU A 378 6.80 6.46 7.48
CA LEU A 378 5.36 6.46 7.25
C LEU A 378 4.56 6.54 8.56
N SER A 379 4.98 5.75 9.57
CA SER A 379 4.35 5.77 10.89
C SER A 379 4.46 7.14 11.57
N MET A 380 5.63 7.78 11.51
CA MET A 380 5.83 9.12 12.07
C MET A 380 4.95 10.18 11.39
N GLN A 381 4.72 10.04 10.09
CA GLN A 381 3.91 10.98 9.32
C GLN A 381 2.40 10.75 9.51
N LEU A 382 1.98 9.55 9.96
CA LEU A 382 0.58 9.18 10.07
C LEU A 382 -0.26 10.18 10.89
N GLY A 383 0.27 10.69 12.01
CA GLY A 383 -0.43 11.68 12.85
C GLY A 383 -0.81 12.95 12.08
N PHE A 384 0.04 13.39 11.15
CA PHE A 384 -0.18 14.60 10.35
C PHE A 384 -1.24 14.43 9.24
N ALA A 385 -1.51 13.21 8.83
CA ALA A 385 -2.61 12.89 7.92
C ALA A 385 -3.92 12.57 8.67
N MET A 386 -3.82 11.98 9.87
CA MET A 386 -4.95 11.52 10.67
C MET A 386 -5.65 12.67 11.40
N ILE A 387 -4.89 13.59 12.02
CA ILE A 387 -5.46 14.71 12.82
C ILE A 387 -6.35 15.63 11.96
N PRO A 388 -5.98 15.98 10.71
CA PRO A 388 -6.82 16.79 9.85
C PRO A 388 -8.08 16.09 9.32
N LEU A 389 -8.12 14.74 9.35
CA LEU A 389 -9.20 13.93 8.84
C LEU A 389 -10.42 13.94 9.78
#